data_6566fe363286434c923eec47cb57fbeb
#
_entry.id   6566fe363286434c923eec47cb57fbeb
#
_cell.length_a   1.000
_cell.length_b   1.000
_cell.length_c   1.000
_cell.angle_alpha   90.00
_cell.angle_beta   90.00
_cell.angle_gamma   90.00
#
_symmetry.space_group_name_H-M   'P 1'
#
loop_
_entity.id
_entity.type
_entity.pdbx_description
1 polymer ?
#
loop_
_entity_poly.entity_id
_entity_poly.type
_entity_poly.pdbx_seq_one_letter_code
_entity_poly.pdbx_strand_id
1 'polypeptide(L)'
;MSDLSEKDVTETIRDRTDGRGADSTIDAVGMEAHGNQAAAIAQRAAGLLPDAISSRMIQKVGVDRMSALTSAIAAVRRGGTVSISGVYGGMADPMPMMTMFDKGLTIRMGQAHVKRWIDDVLPIVSADHDPLGTEDLATHHLPLSQAPSAYQHFQAKTDGTIKVLLQP
;
A
#
# COMPACT_ATOMS: atom_id res chain seq x y z
N MET A 1 -14.38 3.14 -8.49
CA MET A 1 -14.00 2.81 -7.10
C MET A 1 -14.24 4.06 -6.28
N SER A 2 -15.17 4.02 -5.32
CA SER A 2 -15.41 5.16 -4.42
C SER A 2 -14.21 5.31 -3.49
N ASP A 3 -13.70 6.53 -3.43
CA ASP A 3 -12.65 6.95 -2.49
C ASP A 3 -13.27 6.97 -1.09
N LEU A 4 -13.21 5.82 -0.40
CA LEU A 4 -13.71 5.70 0.97
C LEU A 4 -12.67 6.33 1.91
N SER A 5 -13.11 7.21 2.80
CA SER A 5 -12.25 7.70 3.87
C SER A 5 -11.81 6.53 4.79
N GLU A 6 -10.69 6.65 5.49
CA GLU A 6 -10.21 5.60 6.40
C GLU A 6 -11.28 5.14 7.42
N LYS A 7 -12.07 6.08 7.92
CA LYS A 7 -13.16 5.81 8.86
C LYS A 7 -14.24 4.95 8.20
N ASP A 8 -14.58 5.26 6.95
CA ASP A 8 -15.62 4.56 6.20
C ASP A 8 -15.22 3.12 5.89
N VAL A 9 -13.94 2.84 5.59
CA VAL A 9 -13.44 1.48 5.32
C VAL A 9 -13.59 0.60 6.55
N THR A 10 -13.15 1.08 7.73
CA THR A 10 -13.22 0.30 8.98
C THR A 10 -14.68 0.03 9.40
N GLU A 11 -15.54 1.03 9.29
CA GLU A 11 -16.97 0.90 9.57
C GLU A 11 -17.61 -0.09 8.60
N THR A 12 -17.35 0.03 7.30
CA THR A 12 -17.87 -0.90 6.28
C THR A 12 -17.48 -2.35 6.56
N ILE A 13 -16.22 -2.60 6.98
CA ILE A 13 -15.78 -3.94 7.33
C ILE A 13 -16.50 -4.48 8.56
N ARG A 14 -16.68 -3.64 9.58
CA ARG A 14 -17.43 -4.01 10.79
C ARG A 14 -18.88 -4.34 10.49
N ASP A 15 -19.55 -3.53 9.68
CA ASP A 15 -20.94 -3.77 9.28
C ASP A 15 -21.09 -5.12 8.54
N ARG A 16 -20.13 -5.48 7.72
CA ARG A 16 -20.12 -6.76 6.97
C ARG A 16 -19.72 -7.98 7.81
N THR A 17 -19.29 -7.76 9.05
CA THR A 17 -18.76 -8.80 9.95
C THR A 17 -19.45 -8.79 11.31
N ASP A 18 -20.70 -8.26 11.39
CA ASP A 18 -21.48 -8.16 12.62
C ASP A 18 -20.70 -7.47 13.78
N GLY A 19 -19.98 -6.41 13.46
CA GLY A 19 -19.16 -5.65 14.40
C GLY A 19 -17.81 -6.26 14.77
N ARG A 20 -17.53 -7.50 14.35
CA ARG A 20 -16.35 -8.28 14.74
C ARG A 20 -15.04 -7.77 14.15
N GLY A 21 -15.06 -7.34 12.90
CA GLY A 21 -13.88 -7.04 12.08
C GLY A 21 -13.36 -8.23 11.29
N ALA A 22 -12.42 -7.99 10.39
CA ALA A 22 -11.84 -9.00 9.51
C ALA A 22 -10.94 -10.00 10.27
N ASP A 23 -10.93 -11.26 9.89
CA ASP A 23 -10.02 -12.26 10.49
C ASP A 23 -8.55 -11.94 10.22
N SER A 24 -8.27 -11.43 9.03
CA SER A 24 -6.95 -10.99 8.61
C SER A 24 -7.05 -9.76 7.72
N THR A 25 -6.02 -8.93 7.77
CA THR A 25 -5.83 -7.79 6.88
C THR A 25 -4.47 -7.84 6.21
N ILE A 26 -4.38 -7.32 5.00
CA ILE A 26 -3.14 -7.26 4.24
C ILE A 26 -2.86 -5.79 3.91
N ASP A 27 -1.70 -5.31 4.32
CA ASP A 27 -1.16 -4.03 3.86
C ASP A 27 -0.17 -4.30 2.73
N ALA A 28 -0.56 -3.96 1.51
CA ALA A 28 0.24 -4.08 0.30
C ALA A 28 0.70 -2.70 -0.25
N VAL A 29 0.46 -1.63 0.50
CA VAL A 29 0.73 -0.25 0.07
C VAL A 29 2.08 0.24 0.61
N GLY A 30 2.34 0.04 1.90
CA GLY A 30 3.53 0.56 2.55
C GLY A 30 3.56 2.09 2.60
N MET A 31 4.75 2.66 2.44
CA MET A 31 4.96 4.12 2.51
C MET A 31 4.42 4.90 1.30
N GLU A 32 3.92 4.22 0.28
CA GLU A 32 3.32 4.84 -0.90
C GLU A 32 1.82 5.13 -0.75
N ALA A 33 1.27 5.00 0.46
CA ALA A 33 -0.09 5.43 0.78
C ALA A 33 -0.24 6.94 0.48
N HIS A 34 -0.67 7.25 -0.72
CA HIS A 34 -0.92 8.62 -1.17
C HIS A 34 -2.38 8.99 -0.90
N GLY A 35 -2.65 9.48 0.29
CA GLY A 35 -3.97 10.02 0.64
C GLY A 35 -4.06 11.55 0.53
N ASN A 36 -2.94 12.28 0.36
CA ASN A 36 -3.01 13.72 0.48
C ASN A 36 -2.09 14.44 -0.52
N GLN A 37 -2.67 15.18 -1.47
CA GLN A 37 -1.94 16.10 -2.35
C GLN A 37 -1.13 17.14 -1.55
N ALA A 38 -1.55 17.47 -0.33
CA ALA A 38 -0.82 18.33 0.57
C ALA A 38 0.53 17.75 1.01
N ALA A 39 0.66 16.42 1.14
CA ALA A 39 1.91 15.75 1.46
C ALA A 39 2.94 15.85 0.30
N ALA A 40 2.49 15.76 -0.94
CA ALA A 40 3.35 15.94 -2.12
C ALA A 40 3.85 17.39 -2.25
N ILE A 41 3.01 18.37 -1.92
CA ILE A 41 3.37 19.78 -1.90
C ILE A 41 4.34 20.08 -0.72
N ALA A 42 4.09 19.50 0.45
CA ALA A 42 4.97 19.62 1.62
C ALA A 42 6.36 19.02 1.37
N GLN A 43 6.47 17.90 0.66
CA GLN A 43 7.74 17.29 0.26
C GLN A 43 8.55 18.19 -0.69
N ARG A 44 7.88 18.82 -1.67
CA ARG A 44 8.53 19.79 -2.56
C ARG A 44 8.99 21.04 -1.84
N ALA A 45 8.22 21.51 -0.86
CA ALA A 45 8.57 22.67 -0.02
C ALA A 45 9.66 22.34 1.02
N ALA A 46 9.70 21.11 1.55
CA ALA A 46 10.71 20.67 2.52
C ALA A 46 12.13 20.64 1.93
N GLY A 47 12.28 20.38 0.62
CA GLY A 47 13.56 20.45 -0.06
C GLY A 47 14.18 21.87 -0.16
N LEU A 48 13.41 22.91 0.21
CA LEU A 48 13.83 24.32 0.19
C LEU A 48 14.00 24.92 1.59
N LEU A 49 13.75 24.13 2.66
CA LEU A 49 13.77 24.60 4.05
C LEU A 49 14.98 24.06 4.82
N PRO A 50 15.49 24.80 5.83
CA PRO A 50 16.58 24.32 6.70
C PRO A 50 16.20 23.02 7.44
N ASP A 51 17.19 22.14 7.64
CA ASP A 51 17.03 20.76 8.18
C ASP A 51 16.21 20.63 9.47
N ALA A 52 16.22 21.65 10.33
CA ALA A 52 15.48 21.63 11.59
C ALA A 52 13.95 21.80 11.42
N ILE A 53 13.51 22.40 10.31
CA ILE A 53 12.09 22.59 9.99
C ILE A 53 11.61 21.44 9.12
N SER A 54 12.46 20.96 8.22
CA SER A 54 12.18 19.82 7.35
C SER A 54 11.94 18.53 8.15
N SER A 55 12.72 18.28 9.21
CA SER A 55 12.55 17.09 10.07
C SER A 55 11.22 17.08 10.83
N ARG A 56 10.71 18.20 11.29
CA ARG A 56 9.37 18.29 11.92
C ARG A 56 8.22 18.13 10.92
N MET A 57 8.40 18.63 9.69
CA MET A 57 7.44 18.43 8.61
C MET A 57 7.44 16.98 8.14
N ILE A 58 8.61 16.34 8.03
CA ILE A 58 8.75 14.93 7.68
C ILE A 58 8.10 14.02 8.73
N GLN A 59 8.18 14.35 10.03
CA GLN A 59 7.45 13.63 11.07
C GLN A 59 5.93 13.74 10.92
N LYS A 60 5.40 14.90 10.57
CA LYS A 60 3.96 15.09 10.31
C LYS A 60 3.48 14.37 9.05
N VAL A 61 4.29 14.34 8.00
CA VAL A 61 4.05 13.59 6.75
C VAL A 61 4.19 12.08 7.00
N GLY A 62 4.96 11.66 8.02
CA GLY A 62 5.08 10.26 8.44
C GLY A 62 3.76 9.65 8.93
N VAL A 63 2.89 10.43 9.54
CA VAL A 63 1.56 9.97 10.00
C VAL A 63 0.67 9.59 8.81
N ASP A 64 0.73 10.34 7.72
CA ASP A 64 -0.04 10.04 6.50
C ASP A 64 0.47 8.76 5.78
N ARG A 65 1.77 8.46 5.91
CA ARG A 65 2.37 7.26 5.30
C ARG A 65 1.99 5.97 6.01
N MET A 66 1.49 6.05 7.22
CA MET A 66 1.05 4.90 8.01
C MET A 66 -0.47 4.70 7.96
N SER A 67 -1.18 5.46 7.16
CA SER A 67 -2.64 5.42 7.12
C SER A 67 -3.17 4.03 6.76
N ALA A 68 -2.59 3.40 5.73
CA ALA A 68 -2.97 2.05 5.32
C ALA A 68 -2.75 1.01 6.44
N LEU A 69 -1.60 1.05 7.11
CA LEU A 69 -1.30 0.16 8.23
C LEU A 69 -2.22 0.43 9.43
N THR A 70 -2.48 1.68 9.74
CA THR A 70 -3.40 2.07 10.82
C THR A 70 -4.82 1.57 10.53
N SER A 71 -5.31 1.72 9.30
CA SER A 71 -6.60 1.20 8.87
C SER A 71 -6.65 -0.33 8.94
N ALA A 72 -5.58 -1.03 8.53
CA ALA A 72 -5.47 -2.48 8.63
C ALA A 72 -5.55 -2.96 10.10
N ILE A 73 -4.86 -2.27 11.01
CA ILE A 73 -4.89 -2.56 12.46
C ILE A 73 -6.28 -2.24 13.05
N ALA A 74 -6.93 -1.18 12.60
CA ALA A 74 -8.26 -0.81 13.06
C ALA A 74 -9.34 -1.81 12.61
N ALA A 75 -9.25 -2.29 11.37
CA ALA A 75 -10.23 -3.15 10.73
C ALA A 75 -10.13 -4.62 11.16
N VAL A 76 -8.95 -5.11 11.56
CA VAL A 76 -8.77 -6.49 12.00
C VAL A 76 -9.44 -6.76 13.35
N ARG A 77 -10.03 -7.95 13.52
CA ARG A 77 -10.65 -8.36 14.78
C ARG A 77 -9.61 -8.61 15.89
N ARG A 78 -10.09 -8.75 17.11
CA ARG A 78 -9.28 -9.27 18.24
C ARG A 78 -8.77 -10.67 17.91
N GLY A 79 -7.51 -10.95 18.24
CA GLY A 79 -6.82 -12.20 17.92
C GLY A 79 -6.58 -12.41 16.42
N GLY A 80 -6.78 -11.39 15.59
CA GLY A 80 -6.58 -11.47 14.15
C GLY A 80 -5.14 -11.28 13.71
N THR A 81 -4.91 -11.38 12.40
CA THR A 81 -3.57 -11.25 11.80
C THR A 81 -3.51 -10.04 10.88
N VAL A 82 -2.45 -9.24 11.02
CA VAL A 82 -2.08 -8.20 10.04
C VAL A 82 -0.85 -8.67 9.29
N SER A 83 -0.97 -8.81 7.97
CA SER A 83 0.14 -9.15 7.07
C SER A 83 0.63 -7.90 6.36
N ILE A 84 1.89 -7.56 6.51
CA ILE A 84 2.51 -6.37 5.92
C ILE A 84 3.47 -6.82 4.83
N SER A 85 3.08 -6.64 3.58
CA SER A 85 3.91 -6.80 2.39
C SER A 85 4.40 -5.46 1.84
N GLY A 86 3.74 -4.36 2.24
CA GLY A 86 4.17 -3.01 1.96
C GLY A 86 5.50 -2.68 2.65
N VAL A 87 6.34 -1.89 1.99
CA VAL A 87 7.64 -1.51 2.52
C VAL A 87 7.54 -0.23 3.33
N TYR A 88 8.01 -0.29 4.57
CA TYR A 88 8.16 0.86 5.45
C TYR A 88 9.64 1.12 5.70
N GLY A 89 10.18 2.16 5.07
CA GLY A 89 11.58 2.59 5.25
C GLY A 89 11.71 3.54 6.45
N GLY A 90 12.68 3.28 7.32
CA GLY A 90 12.94 4.12 8.49
C GLY A 90 12.11 3.74 9.71
N MET A 91 11.80 4.73 10.55
CA MET A 91 11.02 4.51 11.78
C MET A 91 9.54 4.70 11.52
N ALA A 92 8.73 3.75 11.99
CA ALA A 92 7.28 3.82 11.97
C ALA A 92 6.77 4.39 13.31
N ASP A 93 6.56 5.69 13.38
CA ASP A 93 6.12 6.39 14.58
C ASP A 93 5.09 7.47 14.21
N PRO A 94 3.91 7.51 14.88
CA PRO A 94 3.51 6.66 16.00
C PRO A 94 2.88 5.32 15.57
N MET A 95 3.27 4.24 16.24
CA MET A 95 2.60 2.94 16.15
C MET A 95 1.51 2.80 17.22
N PRO A 96 0.30 2.31 16.90
CA PRO A 96 -0.78 2.14 17.88
C PRO A 96 -0.57 0.87 18.74
N MET A 97 0.56 0.80 19.45
CA MET A 97 1.01 -0.39 20.20
C MET A 97 -0.02 -0.85 21.23
N MET A 98 -0.67 0.07 21.94
CA MET A 98 -1.70 -0.28 22.93
C MET A 98 -2.91 -0.95 22.28
N THR A 99 -3.34 -0.47 21.11
CA THR A 99 -4.44 -1.08 20.36
C THR A 99 -4.05 -2.49 19.88
N MET A 100 -2.82 -2.65 19.40
CA MET A 100 -2.31 -3.94 18.94
C MET A 100 -2.21 -4.94 20.09
N PHE A 101 -1.70 -4.50 21.24
CA PHE A 101 -1.61 -5.31 22.46
C PHE A 101 -2.98 -5.70 23.00
N ASP A 102 -3.90 -4.73 23.14
CA ASP A 102 -5.26 -4.98 23.62
C ASP A 102 -6.03 -5.96 22.70
N LYS A 103 -5.87 -5.82 21.39
CA LYS A 103 -6.47 -6.75 20.42
C LYS A 103 -5.79 -8.13 20.38
N GLY A 104 -4.58 -8.28 20.93
CA GLY A 104 -3.79 -9.52 20.85
C GLY A 104 -3.45 -9.91 19.42
N LEU A 105 -2.95 -8.95 18.61
CA LEU A 105 -2.74 -9.14 17.18
C LEU A 105 -1.50 -9.99 16.88
N THR A 106 -1.59 -10.78 15.81
CA THR A 106 -0.43 -11.37 15.15
C THR A 106 -0.01 -10.46 14.01
N ILE A 107 1.27 -10.04 14.01
CA ILE A 107 1.86 -9.27 12.91
C ILE A 107 2.82 -10.16 12.14
N ARG A 108 2.64 -10.20 10.82
CA ARG A 108 3.55 -10.88 9.91
C ARG A 108 4.04 -9.88 8.88
N MET A 109 5.35 -9.81 8.71
CA MET A 109 5.96 -8.90 7.75
C MET A 109 7.24 -9.49 7.17
N GLY A 110 7.60 -9.02 5.99
CA GLY A 110 8.82 -9.43 5.30
C GLY A 110 8.76 -9.12 3.82
N GLN A 111 9.89 -9.26 3.17
CA GLN A 111 9.95 -9.15 1.71
C GLN A 111 9.22 -10.32 1.05
N ALA A 112 8.65 -10.06 -0.13
CA ALA A 112 8.02 -11.10 -0.94
C ALA A 112 9.07 -12.08 -1.47
N HIS A 113 9.19 -13.23 -0.86
CA HIS A 113 10.11 -14.29 -1.28
C HIS A 113 9.55 -15.04 -2.47
N VAL A 114 9.51 -14.41 -3.66
CA VAL A 114 8.92 -14.96 -4.88
C VAL A 114 9.42 -16.39 -5.16
N LYS A 115 10.73 -16.64 -5.05
CA LYS A 115 11.32 -17.96 -5.29
C LYS A 115 10.76 -19.04 -4.37
N ARG A 116 10.38 -18.70 -3.13
CA ARG A 116 9.79 -19.66 -2.18
C ARG A 116 8.40 -20.13 -2.62
N TRP A 117 7.66 -19.28 -3.32
CA TRP A 117 6.26 -19.51 -3.67
C TRP A 117 6.07 -19.82 -5.15
N ILE A 118 7.16 -19.98 -5.91
CA ILE A 118 7.08 -20.14 -7.36
C ILE A 118 6.31 -21.41 -7.76
N ASP A 119 6.49 -22.50 -7.03
CA ASP A 119 5.83 -23.78 -7.32
C ASP A 119 4.30 -23.70 -7.08
N ASP A 120 3.88 -22.84 -6.14
CA ASP A 120 2.45 -22.61 -5.86
C ASP A 120 1.83 -21.57 -6.81
N VAL A 121 2.58 -20.55 -7.18
CA VAL A 121 2.06 -19.41 -7.95
C VAL A 121 2.13 -19.64 -9.45
N LEU A 122 3.21 -20.28 -9.94
CA LEU A 122 3.44 -20.46 -11.37
C LEU A 122 2.30 -21.21 -12.08
N PRO A 123 1.73 -22.29 -11.52
CA PRO A 123 0.59 -22.96 -12.15
C PRO A 123 -0.64 -22.06 -12.31
N ILE A 124 -0.84 -21.12 -11.37
CA ILE A 124 -1.99 -20.21 -11.40
C ILE A 124 -1.80 -19.15 -12.48
N VAL A 125 -0.62 -18.52 -12.54
CA VAL A 125 -0.35 -17.44 -13.52
C VAL A 125 -0.10 -17.97 -14.93
N SER A 126 0.19 -19.27 -15.08
CA SER A 126 0.38 -19.91 -16.39
C SER A 126 -0.88 -20.63 -16.89
N ALA A 127 -1.99 -20.51 -16.19
CA ALA A 127 -3.24 -21.15 -16.60
C ALA A 127 -3.85 -20.42 -17.79
N ASP A 128 -4.28 -21.16 -18.82
CA ASP A 128 -4.82 -20.61 -20.08
C ASP A 128 -6.04 -19.68 -19.89
N HIS A 129 -6.75 -19.80 -18.76
CA HIS A 129 -7.94 -19.00 -18.48
C HIS A 129 -7.66 -17.78 -17.59
N ASP A 130 -6.38 -17.47 -17.32
CA ASP A 130 -5.93 -16.34 -16.48
C ASP A 130 -6.83 -16.08 -15.26
N PRO A 131 -6.87 -16.98 -14.26
CA PRO A 131 -7.82 -16.90 -13.16
C PRO A 131 -7.62 -15.68 -12.26
N LEU A 132 -6.49 -14.99 -12.41
CA LEU A 132 -6.14 -13.79 -11.64
C LEU A 132 -6.31 -12.49 -12.44
N GLY A 133 -6.61 -12.57 -13.75
CA GLY A 133 -6.69 -11.38 -14.61
C GLY A 133 -5.33 -10.69 -14.75
N THR A 134 -4.23 -11.44 -14.76
CA THR A 134 -2.88 -10.85 -14.80
C THR A 134 -2.56 -10.21 -16.14
N GLU A 135 -3.16 -10.65 -17.22
CA GLU A 135 -3.02 -10.06 -18.56
C GLU A 135 -3.63 -8.65 -18.62
N ASP A 136 -4.77 -8.45 -17.95
CA ASP A 136 -5.44 -7.15 -17.89
C ASP A 136 -4.63 -6.08 -17.13
N LEU A 137 -3.66 -6.50 -16.31
CA LEU A 137 -2.78 -5.58 -15.61
C LEU A 137 -1.78 -4.89 -16.53
N ALA A 138 -1.45 -5.49 -17.68
CA ALA A 138 -0.52 -4.93 -18.67
C ALA A 138 -1.24 -3.88 -19.54
N THR A 139 -1.57 -2.75 -18.94
CA THR A 139 -2.36 -1.68 -19.58
C THR A 139 -1.64 -0.95 -20.71
N HIS A 140 -0.32 -0.98 -20.73
CA HIS A 140 0.49 -0.27 -21.72
C HIS A 140 1.61 -1.13 -22.27
N HIS A 141 1.72 -1.18 -23.59
CA HIS A 141 2.81 -1.83 -24.32
C HIS A 141 3.53 -0.74 -25.13
N LEU A 142 4.75 -0.41 -24.74
CA LEU A 142 5.49 0.72 -25.29
C LEU A 142 6.90 0.28 -25.74
N PRO A 143 7.47 0.88 -26.79
CA PRO A 143 8.84 0.68 -27.14
C PRO A 143 9.77 1.22 -26.03
N LEU A 144 10.94 0.60 -25.83
CA LEU A 144 11.90 0.98 -24.80
C LEU A 144 12.30 2.47 -24.88
N SER A 145 12.30 3.05 -26.08
CA SER A 145 12.58 4.47 -26.29
C SER A 145 11.60 5.42 -25.59
N GLN A 146 10.39 4.93 -25.27
CA GLN A 146 9.36 5.70 -24.53
C GLN A 146 9.41 5.48 -23.01
N ALA A 147 10.37 4.74 -22.49
CA ALA A 147 10.50 4.48 -21.06
C ALA A 147 10.48 5.76 -20.20
N PRO A 148 11.17 6.88 -20.54
CA PRO A 148 11.13 8.09 -19.72
C PRO A 148 9.72 8.67 -19.56
N SER A 149 8.92 8.72 -20.64
CA SER A 149 7.52 9.18 -20.56
C SER A 149 6.61 8.20 -19.84
N ALA A 150 6.84 6.89 -20.02
CA ALA A 150 6.12 5.85 -19.31
C ALA A 150 6.28 5.95 -17.79
N TYR A 151 7.49 6.22 -17.30
CA TYR A 151 7.73 6.48 -15.88
C TYR A 151 6.97 7.71 -15.36
N GLN A 152 6.91 8.77 -16.15
CA GLN A 152 6.16 9.98 -15.77
C GLN A 152 4.65 9.69 -15.66
N HIS A 153 4.05 8.99 -16.64
CA HIS A 153 2.63 8.60 -16.62
C HIS A 153 2.33 7.67 -15.46
N PHE A 154 3.18 6.67 -15.22
CA PHE A 154 3.03 5.74 -14.10
C PHE A 154 3.06 6.47 -12.75
N GLN A 155 4.03 7.38 -12.56
CA GLN A 155 4.14 8.16 -11.33
C GLN A 155 2.96 9.12 -11.13
N ALA A 156 2.48 9.73 -12.21
CA ALA A 156 1.32 10.63 -12.19
C ALA A 156 -0.02 9.90 -12.08
N LYS A 157 -0.02 8.56 -12.20
CA LYS A 157 -1.23 7.70 -12.24
C LYS A 157 -2.25 8.19 -13.27
N THR A 158 -1.77 8.63 -14.42
CA THR A 158 -2.59 9.09 -15.53
C THR A 158 -2.89 7.96 -16.51
N ASP A 159 -3.89 8.14 -17.34
CA ASP A 159 -4.25 7.24 -18.45
C ASP A 159 -4.53 5.78 -18.02
N GLY A 160 -5.01 5.59 -16.80
CA GLY A 160 -5.32 4.24 -16.28
C GLY A 160 -4.10 3.31 -16.15
N THR A 161 -2.89 3.86 -16.08
CA THR A 161 -1.64 3.09 -16.06
C THR A 161 -1.55 2.21 -14.82
N ILE A 162 -1.53 0.89 -15.00
CA ILE A 162 -1.31 -0.11 -13.94
C ILE A 162 0.08 -0.74 -14.12
N LYS A 163 0.36 -1.31 -15.28
CA LYS A 163 1.64 -1.90 -15.63
C LYS A 163 2.03 -1.53 -17.05
N VAL A 164 3.30 -1.16 -17.24
CA VAL A 164 3.87 -0.87 -18.54
C VAL A 164 4.84 -1.97 -18.92
N LEU A 165 4.62 -2.61 -20.07
CA LEU A 165 5.56 -3.54 -20.68
C LEU A 165 6.39 -2.77 -21.72
N LEU A 166 7.70 -2.76 -21.52
CA LEU A 166 8.65 -2.13 -22.43
C LEU A 166 9.20 -3.18 -23.39
N GLN A 167 9.10 -2.92 -24.68
CA GLN A 167 9.62 -3.77 -25.74
C GLN A 167 10.93 -3.18 -26.27
N PRO A 168 11.99 -3.99 -26.42
CA PRO A 168 13.27 -3.56 -26.98
C PRO A 168 13.16 -3.02 -28.40
#